data_c816d5b6b8c6dcc44d9bcdda37aac1d4
#
_entry.id   c816d5b6b8c6dcc44d9bcdda37aac1d4
#
_cell.length_a   1.000
_cell.length_b   1.000
_cell.length_c   1.000
_cell.angle_alpha   90.00
_cell.angle_beta   90.00
_cell.angle_gamma   90.00
#
_symmetry.space_group_name_H-M   'P 1'
#
loop_
_entity.id
_entity.type
_entity.pdbx_description
1 polymer ?
#
loop_
_entity_poly.entity_id
_entity_poly.type
_entity_poly.pdbx_seq_one_letter_code
_entity_poly.pdbx_strand_id
1 'polypeptide(L)'
;ERILIASPTKIMTALVVLEQAGLDDTITVTQAHMAEGSSMYLKPGETVRVEELLYGLLLCSGNDAALALTECAGGAAPFVALMNEKSAALGMAHTSFANPNGLDAEGHYSTARDMAVLAAAAMDDPTFRRLCSSRCVTIGSRTMENHNRLLRQVEGCVGLKTGYTKAAGRTLVSCAERNGCRLIVVTLRDGDDWADHAALYEYGFRLTAPRMAVQRVLERMCRATAAVWNGAIRQEGGGA
;
A
#
# COMPACT_ATOMS: atom_id res chain seq x y z
N GLU A 1 -15.50 13.83 4.82
CA GLU A 1 -16.44 12.95 5.52
C GLU A 1 -15.69 11.74 6.07
N ARG A 2 -16.02 11.27 7.30
CA ARG A 2 -15.51 10.06 7.95
C ARG A 2 -16.45 8.91 7.62
N ILE A 3 -15.91 7.84 7.02
CA ILE A 3 -16.71 6.65 6.67
C ILE A 3 -15.94 5.37 6.92
N LEU A 4 -16.62 4.24 6.91
CA LEU A 4 -16.02 2.92 6.95
C LEU A 4 -15.18 2.70 5.69
N ILE A 5 -14.00 2.11 5.86
CA ILE A 5 -13.03 1.96 4.77
C ILE A 5 -12.81 0.51 4.33
N ALA A 6 -13.36 -0.46 5.07
CA ALA A 6 -13.14 -1.89 4.79
C ALA A 6 -11.63 -2.25 4.69
N SER A 7 -11.28 -3.19 3.84
CA SER A 7 -9.91 -3.74 3.72
C SER A 7 -8.78 -2.79 3.30
N PRO A 8 -8.95 -1.57 2.78
CA PRO A 8 -7.89 -0.57 2.75
C PRO A 8 -7.19 -0.31 4.10
N THR A 9 -7.83 -0.61 5.22
CA THR A 9 -7.21 -0.75 6.55
C THR A 9 -5.90 -1.54 6.52
N LYS A 10 -5.84 -2.59 5.70
CA LYS A 10 -4.68 -3.50 5.60
C LYS A 10 -3.41 -2.84 5.04
N ILE A 11 -3.53 -1.64 4.47
CA ILE A 11 -2.36 -0.83 4.11
C ILE A 11 -1.64 -0.40 5.40
N MET A 12 -2.37 0.09 6.40
CA MET A 12 -1.81 0.43 7.71
C MET A 12 -1.26 -0.81 8.41
N THR A 13 -2.00 -1.91 8.39
CA THR A 13 -1.57 -3.19 8.97
C THR A 13 -0.23 -3.63 8.39
N ALA A 14 -0.07 -3.61 7.07
CA ALA A 14 1.19 -3.98 6.43
C ALA A 14 2.35 -3.06 6.82
N LEU A 15 2.12 -1.73 6.90
CA LEU A 15 3.16 -0.79 7.32
C LEU A 15 3.62 -1.02 8.75
N VAL A 16 2.68 -1.25 9.68
CA VAL A 16 3.02 -1.55 11.08
C VAL A 16 3.82 -2.85 11.16
N VAL A 17 3.42 -3.90 10.43
CA VAL A 17 4.16 -5.17 10.40
C VAL A 17 5.59 -4.99 9.90
N LEU A 18 5.80 -4.23 8.83
CA LEU A 18 7.12 -3.97 8.26
C LEU A 18 8.04 -3.19 9.21
N GLU A 19 7.49 -2.49 10.20
CA GLU A 19 8.25 -1.82 11.25
C GLU A 19 8.52 -2.72 12.47
N GLN A 20 7.71 -3.76 12.69
CA GLN A 20 7.77 -4.59 13.90
C GLN A 20 8.45 -5.94 13.69
N ALA A 21 8.52 -6.45 12.44
CA ALA A 21 8.99 -7.80 12.17
C ALA A 21 9.83 -7.89 10.89
N GLY A 22 10.74 -8.84 10.86
CA GLY A 22 11.47 -9.25 9.66
C GLY A 22 10.60 -10.12 8.74
N LEU A 23 10.87 -10.06 7.44
CA LEU A 23 10.12 -10.86 6.44
C LEU A 23 10.27 -12.38 6.64
N ASP A 24 11.40 -12.81 7.17
CA ASP A 24 11.72 -14.22 7.44
C ASP A 24 11.24 -14.71 8.81
N ASP A 25 10.77 -13.80 9.68
CA ASP A 25 10.16 -14.17 10.95
C ASP A 25 8.95 -15.05 10.69
N THR A 26 8.64 -15.92 11.65
CA THR A 26 7.53 -16.87 11.53
C THR A 26 6.51 -16.69 12.62
N ILE A 27 5.26 -16.90 12.27
CA ILE A 27 4.11 -16.85 13.18
C ILE A 27 3.43 -18.23 13.17
N THR A 28 3.19 -18.77 14.36
CA THR A 28 2.36 -19.98 14.52
C THR A 28 0.90 -19.59 14.58
N VAL A 29 0.14 -20.07 13.60
CA VAL A 29 -1.30 -19.78 13.48
C VAL A 29 -2.07 -20.47 14.57
N THR A 30 -3.00 -19.75 15.20
CA THR A 30 -3.91 -20.28 16.23
C THR A 30 -5.37 -20.16 15.82
N GLN A 31 -6.27 -20.77 16.58
CA GLN A 31 -7.70 -20.64 16.34
C GLN A 31 -8.20 -19.18 16.46
N ALA A 32 -7.53 -18.36 17.27
CA ALA A 32 -7.86 -16.95 17.44
C ALA A 32 -7.61 -16.10 16.17
N HIS A 33 -6.80 -16.58 15.24
CA HIS A 33 -6.53 -15.91 13.98
C HIS A 33 -7.58 -16.18 12.90
N MET A 34 -8.51 -17.11 13.16
CA MET A 34 -9.58 -17.39 12.20
C MET A 34 -10.61 -16.27 12.22
N ALA A 35 -10.96 -15.79 11.04
CA ALA A 35 -11.91 -14.70 10.85
C ALA A 35 -12.81 -14.95 9.65
N GLU A 36 -13.99 -14.37 9.69
CA GLU A 36 -14.93 -14.40 8.57
C GLU A 36 -14.46 -13.51 7.41
N GLY A 37 -15.02 -13.74 6.23
CA GLY A 37 -14.78 -12.97 5.02
C GLY A 37 -13.58 -13.46 4.23
N SER A 38 -12.80 -12.53 3.63
CA SER A 38 -11.65 -12.90 2.80
C SER A 38 -10.56 -13.58 3.61
N SER A 39 -9.96 -14.64 3.06
CA SER A 39 -8.99 -15.49 3.75
C SER A 39 -7.88 -15.92 2.78
N MET A 40 -6.67 -16.15 3.28
CA MET A 40 -5.63 -16.93 2.60
C MET A 40 -5.67 -18.41 3.00
N TYR A 41 -6.70 -18.82 3.74
CA TYR A 41 -6.95 -20.19 4.18
C TYR A 41 -5.87 -20.74 5.12
N LEU A 42 -5.52 -19.94 6.14
CA LEU A 42 -4.65 -20.39 7.22
C LEU A 42 -5.28 -21.52 8.02
N LYS A 43 -4.44 -22.40 8.57
CA LYS A 43 -4.88 -23.52 9.42
C LYS A 43 -4.24 -23.39 10.80
N PRO A 44 -4.98 -23.55 11.89
CA PRO A 44 -4.41 -23.60 13.23
C PRO A 44 -3.30 -24.66 13.32
N GLY A 45 -2.18 -24.30 13.95
CA GLY A 45 -1.00 -25.16 14.11
C GLY A 45 0.05 -25.04 13.00
N GLU A 46 -0.25 -24.40 11.87
CA GLU A 46 0.79 -24.15 10.85
C GLU A 46 1.67 -22.98 11.26
N THR A 47 2.94 -23.02 10.83
CA THR A 47 3.89 -21.93 10.98
C THR A 47 4.15 -21.28 9.62
N VAL A 48 3.92 -19.98 9.54
CA VAL A 48 3.94 -19.22 8.29
C VAL A 48 4.89 -18.03 8.40
N ARG A 49 5.67 -17.73 7.36
CA ARG A 49 6.56 -16.56 7.35
C ARG A 49 5.76 -15.26 7.24
N VAL A 50 6.27 -14.20 7.86
CA VAL A 50 5.70 -12.85 7.79
C VAL A 50 5.53 -12.40 6.34
N GLU A 51 6.49 -12.65 5.46
CA GLU A 51 6.36 -12.31 4.03
C GLU A 51 5.15 -12.99 3.36
N GLU A 52 4.92 -14.28 3.64
CA GLU A 52 3.78 -15.01 3.09
C GLU A 52 2.46 -14.46 3.62
N LEU A 53 2.40 -14.14 4.92
CA LEU A 53 1.23 -13.51 5.53
C LEU A 53 0.95 -12.12 4.94
N LEU A 54 1.99 -11.32 4.67
CA LEU A 54 1.86 -10.02 4.00
C LEU A 54 1.33 -10.15 2.57
N TYR A 55 1.75 -11.16 1.81
CA TYR A 55 1.15 -11.45 0.51
C TYR A 55 -0.33 -11.84 0.65
N GLY A 56 -0.67 -12.71 1.58
CA GLY A 56 -2.07 -13.06 1.88
C GLY A 56 -2.91 -11.86 2.29
N LEU A 57 -2.37 -10.98 3.12
CA LEU A 57 -2.98 -9.72 3.55
C LEU A 57 -3.31 -8.81 2.37
N LEU A 58 -2.35 -8.57 1.49
CA LEU A 58 -2.46 -7.55 0.43
C LEU A 58 -3.15 -8.09 -0.83
N LEU A 59 -2.83 -9.31 -1.28
CA LEU A 59 -3.35 -9.88 -2.51
C LEU A 59 -4.74 -10.49 -2.31
N CYS A 60 -4.87 -11.43 -1.36
CA CYS A 60 -6.12 -12.13 -1.06
C CYS A 60 -7.03 -11.35 -0.12
N SER A 61 -6.54 -10.25 0.45
CA SER A 61 -7.27 -9.51 1.49
C SER A 61 -7.56 -10.33 2.76
N GLY A 62 -6.68 -11.31 3.09
CA GLY A 62 -6.87 -12.28 4.18
C GLY A 62 -7.11 -11.60 5.52
N ASN A 63 -8.29 -11.85 6.13
CA ASN A 63 -8.59 -11.39 7.48
C ASN A 63 -7.87 -12.25 8.52
N ASP A 64 -7.70 -13.52 8.23
CA ASP A 64 -6.86 -14.47 8.98
C ASP A 64 -5.40 -14.03 9.00
N ALA A 65 -4.83 -13.64 7.86
CA ALA A 65 -3.49 -13.08 7.78
C ALA A 65 -3.35 -11.79 8.61
N ALA A 66 -4.35 -10.91 8.55
CA ALA A 66 -4.34 -9.66 9.32
C ALA A 66 -4.28 -9.93 10.83
N LEU A 67 -5.06 -10.91 11.31
CA LEU A 67 -5.05 -11.29 12.73
C LEU A 67 -3.75 -11.99 13.13
N ALA A 68 -3.26 -12.93 12.32
CA ALA A 68 -2.00 -13.61 12.59
C ALA A 68 -0.83 -12.62 12.69
N LEU A 69 -0.76 -11.64 11.81
CA LEU A 69 0.27 -10.61 11.81
C LEU A 69 0.27 -9.73 13.05
N THR A 70 -0.83 -9.67 13.83
CA THR A 70 -0.81 -8.91 15.10
C THR A 70 0.13 -9.49 16.16
N GLU A 71 0.52 -10.76 16.02
CA GLU A 71 1.45 -11.41 16.94
C GLU A 71 2.84 -10.74 16.96
N CYS A 72 3.23 -10.06 15.87
CA CYS A 72 4.48 -9.30 15.84
C CYS A 72 4.54 -8.13 16.86
N ALA A 73 3.39 -7.73 17.40
CA ALA A 73 3.27 -6.69 18.40
C ALA A 73 2.63 -7.19 19.72
N GLY A 74 2.55 -8.51 19.90
CA GLY A 74 1.97 -9.12 21.10
C GLY A 74 0.45 -9.20 21.11
N GLY A 75 -0.18 -9.25 19.91
CA GLY A 75 -1.61 -9.46 19.72
C GLY A 75 -2.38 -8.24 19.23
N ALA A 76 -3.69 -8.41 19.07
CA ALA A 76 -4.53 -7.43 18.35
C ALA A 76 -4.62 -6.06 19.06
N ALA A 77 -4.75 -6.02 20.40
CA ALA A 77 -4.93 -4.76 21.09
C ALA A 77 -3.68 -3.84 21.03
N PRO A 78 -2.45 -4.29 21.37
CA PRO A 78 -1.26 -3.47 21.19
C PRO A 78 -1.00 -3.14 19.72
N PHE A 79 -1.31 -4.05 18.78
CA PHE A 79 -1.15 -3.78 17.36
C PHE A 79 -2.06 -2.63 16.88
N VAL A 80 -3.33 -2.59 17.30
CA VAL A 80 -4.25 -1.50 16.99
C VAL A 80 -3.78 -0.18 17.61
N ALA A 81 -3.18 -0.19 18.78
CA ALA A 81 -2.56 1.00 19.35
C ALA A 81 -1.46 1.55 18.43
N LEU A 82 -0.54 0.69 17.95
CA LEU A 82 0.50 1.08 16.99
C LEU A 82 -0.08 1.62 15.66
N MET A 83 -1.18 1.04 15.16
CA MET A 83 -1.87 1.58 13.97
C MET A 83 -2.33 3.02 14.19
N ASN A 84 -2.91 3.32 15.35
CA ASN A 84 -3.39 4.67 15.67
C ASN A 84 -2.24 5.64 15.96
N GLU A 85 -1.17 5.20 16.61
CA GLU A 85 0.05 5.99 16.80
C GLU A 85 0.66 6.38 15.44
N LYS A 86 0.79 5.42 14.54
CA LYS A 86 1.29 5.67 13.18
C LYS A 86 0.37 6.59 12.39
N SER A 87 -0.95 6.43 12.52
CA SER A 87 -1.95 7.33 11.94
C SER A 87 -1.74 8.77 12.38
N ALA A 88 -1.54 8.98 13.68
CA ALA A 88 -1.25 10.31 14.24
C ALA A 88 0.08 10.87 13.72
N ALA A 89 1.14 10.04 13.68
CA ALA A 89 2.45 10.43 13.14
C ALA A 89 2.40 10.84 11.67
N LEU A 90 1.53 10.21 10.88
CA LEU A 90 1.30 10.57 9.47
C LEU A 90 0.38 11.79 9.29
N GLY A 91 -0.19 12.33 10.36
CA GLY A 91 -1.11 13.47 10.30
C GLY A 91 -2.51 13.10 9.78
N MET A 92 -2.94 11.85 9.93
CA MET A 92 -4.28 11.37 9.54
C MET A 92 -5.32 11.76 10.58
N ALA A 93 -5.61 13.07 10.68
CA ALA A 93 -6.41 13.67 11.78
C ALA A 93 -7.88 13.22 11.84
N HIS A 94 -8.38 12.54 10.82
CA HIS A 94 -9.76 12.08 10.72
C HIS A 94 -9.87 10.56 10.55
N THR A 95 -8.92 9.83 11.13
CA THR A 95 -8.82 8.37 11.05
C THR A 95 -8.74 7.75 12.42
N SER A 96 -9.42 6.62 12.60
CA SER A 96 -9.31 5.77 13.76
C SER A 96 -9.42 4.31 13.34
N PHE A 97 -8.51 3.48 13.82
CA PHE A 97 -8.50 2.05 13.59
C PHE A 97 -8.97 1.31 14.86
N ALA A 98 -9.95 0.40 14.69
CA ALA A 98 -10.44 -0.45 15.76
C ALA A 98 -10.02 -1.93 15.59
N ASN A 99 -9.54 -2.31 14.40
CA ASN A 99 -9.07 -3.66 14.10
C ASN A 99 -8.05 -3.65 12.94
N PRO A 100 -7.27 -4.74 12.74
CA PRO A 100 -6.25 -4.81 11.70
C PRO A 100 -6.77 -5.23 10.33
N ASN A 101 -7.99 -5.75 10.21
CA ASN A 101 -8.52 -6.36 8.99
C ASN A 101 -9.52 -5.48 8.22
N GLY A 102 -10.10 -4.46 8.86
CA GLY A 102 -11.05 -3.54 8.24
C GLY A 102 -12.49 -4.03 8.24
N LEU A 103 -12.84 -5.01 9.07
CA LEU A 103 -14.23 -5.35 9.34
C LEU A 103 -14.93 -4.18 10.05
N ASP A 104 -16.23 -4.06 9.81
CA ASP A 104 -17.02 -2.98 10.36
C ASP A 104 -17.00 -3.03 11.90
N ALA A 105 -16.63 -1.94 12.53
CA ALA A 105 -16.58 -1.80 13.98
C ALA A 105 -16.84 -0.35 14.39
N GLU A 106 -17.40 -0.16 15.59
CA GLU A 106 -17.54 1.16 16.17
C GLU A 106 -16.14 1.81 16.33
N GLY A 107 -16.03 3.08 15.96
CA GLY A 107 -14.76 3.79 15.99
C GLY A 107 -13.79 3.44 14.86
N HIS A 108 -14.18 2.60 13.88
CA HIS A 108 -13.35 2.27 12.71
C HIS A 108 -13.72 3.12 11.51
N TYR A 109 -12.97 4.16 11.20
CA TYR A 109 -13.26 5.08 10.10
C TYR A 109 -12.01 5.77 9.56
N SER A 110 -12.12 6.31 8.36
CA SER A 110 -11.13 7.22 7.76
C SER A 110 -11.79 8.19 6.78
N THR A 111 -10.97 8.94 6.05
CA THR A 111 -11.36 9.81 4.93
C THR A 111 -10.54 9.46 3.70
N ALA A 112 -11.03 9.82 2.49
CA ALA A 112 -10.26 9.63 1.26
C ALA A 112 -8.91 10.37 1.31
N ARG A 113 -8.86 11.56 1.94
CA ARG A 113 -7.62 12.32 2.11
C ARG A 113 -6.62 11.58 2.99
N ASP A 114 -7.04 11.10 4.16
CA ASP A 114 -6.15 10.40 5.09
C ASP A 114 -5.66 9.08 4.48
N MET A 115 -6.54 8.37 3.77
CA MET A 115 -6.15 7.16 3.03
C MET A 115 -5.16 7.46 1.90
N ALA A 116 -5.22 8.63 1.26
CA ALA A 116 -4.21 9.05 0.28
C ALA A 116 -2.86 9.36 0.95
N VAL A 117 -2.85 9.96 2.14
CA VAL A 117 -1.64 10.17 2.96
C VAL A 117 -1.02 8.83 3.33
N LEU A 118 -1.82 7.89 3.83
CA LEU A 118 -1.37 6.54 4.15
C LEU A 118 -0.78 5.82 2.93
N ALA A 119 -1.46 5.90 1.79
CA ALA A 119 -1.01 5.29 0.56
C ALA A 119 0.32 5.89 0.07
N ALA A 120 0.52 7.20 0.20
CA ALA A 120 1.78 7.84 -0.15
C ALA A 120 2.93 7.31 0.71
N ALA A 121 2.75 7.27 2.03
CA ALA A 121 3.74 6.72 2.96
C ALA A 121 4.05 5.24 2.67
N ALA A 122 3.02 4.44 2.39
CA ALA A 122 3.19 3.02 2.08
C ALA A 122 3.97 2.80 0.77
N MET A 123 3.73 3.62 -0.24
CA MET A 123 4.41 3.51 -1.54
C MET A 123 5.86 4.00 -1.51
N ASP A 124 6.31 4.66 -0.45
CA ASP A 124 7.71 5.01 -0.23
C ASP A 124 8.53 3.85 0.35
N ASP A 125 7.87 2.85 0.96
CA ASP A 125 8.52 1.61 1.38
C ASP A 125 8.67 0.65 0.18
N PRO A 126 9.92 0.27 -0.19
CA PRO A 126 10.17 -0.59 -1.36
C PRO A 126 9.64 -2.02 -1.17
N THR A 127 9.58 -2.52 0.08
CA THR A 127 9.03 -3.84 0.38
C THR A 127 7.53 -3.84 0.23
N PHE A 128 6.83 -2.87 0.82
CA PHE A 128 5.39 -2.72 0.63
C PHE A 128 5.03 -2.61 -0.86
N ARG A 129 5.75 -1.77 -1.58
CA ARG A 129 5.56 -1.57 -3.02
C ARG A 129 5.72 -2.88 -3.80
N ARG A 130 6.76 -3.66 -3.54
CA ARG A 130 7.00 -4.97 -4.15
C ARG A 130 5.84 -5.93 -3.88
N LEU A 131 5.39 -6.01 -2.62
CA LEU A 131 4.30 -6.89 -2.21
C LEU A 131 2.97 -6.53 -2.90
N CYS A 132 2.53 -5.27 -2.79
CA CYS A 132 1.22 -4.85 -3.30
C CYS A 132 1.13 -4.79 -4.83
N SER A 133 2.26 -4.65 -5.55
CA SER A 133 2.30 -4.64 -7.02
C SER A 133 2.30 -6.04 -7.64
N SER A 134 2.51 -7.08 -6.84
CA SER A 134 2.49 -8.47 -7.31
C SER A 134 1.10 -8.86 -7.79
N ARG A 135 1.00 -9.41 -9.00
CA ARG A 135 -0.28 -9.85 -9.59
C ARG A 135 -0.71 -11.22 -9.07
N CYS A 136 0.27 -12.09 -8.91
CA CYS A 136 0.07 -13.45 -8.42
C CYS A 136 1.40 -13.94 -7.82
N VAL A 137 1.33 -14.64 -6.69
CA VAL A 137 2.50 -15.24 -6.03
C VAL A 137 2.13 -16.64 -5.57
N THR A 138 3.03 -17.59 -5.81
CA THR A 138 2.91 -18.96 -5.27
C THR A 138 4.01 -19.19 -4.25
N ILE A 139 3.65 -19.52 -3.02
CA ILE A 139 4.56 -19.89 -1.92
C ILE A 139 4.09 -21.22 -1.35
N GLY A 140 4.94 -22.23 -1.41
CA GLY A 140 4.56 -23.58 -1.02
C GLY A 140 3.35 -24.09 -1.84
N SER A 141 2.28 -24.44 -1.16
CA SER A 141 1.02 -24.89 -1.77
C SER A 141 -0.01 -23.79 -2.01
N ARG A 142 0.29 -22.53 -1.62
CA ARG A 142 -0.64 -21.40 -1.75
C ARG A 142 -0.33 -20.57 -2.98
N THR A 143 -1.32 -20.43 -3.85
CA THR A 143 -1.31 -19.44 -4.95
C THR A 143 -2.23 -18.30 -4.58
N MET A 144 -1.66 -17.10 -4.47
CA MET A 144 -2.33 -15.89 -4.05
C MET A 144 -2.45 -14.92 -5.22
N GLU A 145 -3.66 -14.66 -5.67
CA GLU A 145 -3.94 -13.74 -6.77
C GLU A 145 -4.41 -12.38 -6.23
N ASN A 146 -3.88 -11.30 -6.81
CA ASN A 146 -4.24 -9.96 -6.39
C ASN A 146 -5.62 -9.57 -6.92
N HIS A 147 -6.50 -9.18 -6.02
CA HIS A 147 -7.86 -8.74 -6.33
C HIS A 147 -7.91 -7.38 -7.06
N ASN A 148 -6.81 -6.62 -7.08
CA ASN A 148 -6.75 -5.33 -7.73
C ASN A 148 -6.64 -5.48 -9.27
N ARG A 149 -7.77 -5.33 -9.97
CA ARG A 149 -7.86 -5.44 -11.43
C ARG A 149 -7.08 -4.34 -12.16
N LEU A 150 -6.88 -3.17 -11.52
CA LEU A 150 -6.15 -2.05 -12.14
C LEU A 150 -4.70 -2.40 -12.47
N LEU A 151 -4.08 -3.36 -11.78
CA LEU A 151 -2.76 -3.88 -12.11
C LEU A 151 -2.66 -4.46 -13.52
N ARG A 152 -3.80 -4.84 -14.13
CA ARG A 152 -3.88 -5.36 -15.51
C ARG A 152 -4.55 -4.39 -16.47
N GLN A 153 -5.33 -3.42 -15.98
CA GLN A 153 -6.18 -2.56 -16.79
C GLN A 153 -5.63 -1.15 -16.99
N VAL A 154 -4.83 -0.65 -16.02
CA VAL A 154 -4.29 0.70 -16.03
C VAL A 154 -2.78 0.67 -16.22
N GLU A 155 -2.30 1.34 -17.26
CA GLU A 155 -0.86 1.48 -17.50
C GLU A 155 -0.16 2.14 -16.31
N GLY A 156 0.95 1.54 -15.86
CA GLY A 156 1.72 2.05 -14.73
C GLY A 156 1.10 1.80 -13.37
N CYS A 157 -0.03 1.09 -13.25
CA CYS A 157 -0.60 0.75 -11.95
C CYS A 157 0.35 -0.17 -11.17
N VAL A 158 0.63 0.20 -9.91
CA VAL A 158 1.56 -0.47 -9.01
C VAL A 158 0.94 -0.85 -7.65
N GLY A 159 -0.35 -0.78 -7.52
CA GLY A 159 -1.07 -1.17 -6.28
C GLY A 159 -2.36 -0.38 -6.13
N LEU A 160 -3.01 -0.34 -4.97
CA LEU A 160 -2.66 -0.88 -3.66
C LEU A 160 -3.70 -1.92 -3.17
N LYS A 161 -4.88 -1.43 -2.68
CA LYS A 161 -5.81 -2.28 -1.94
C LYS A 161 -7.27 -2.02 -2.28
N THR A 162 -8.01 -3.10 -2.49
CA THR A 162 -9.46 -3.13 -2.67
C THR A 162 -10.15 -3.40 -1.33
N GLY A 163 -11.40 -3.00 -1.17
CA GLY A 163 -12.21 -3.36 -0.02
C GLY A 163 -13.70 -3.34 -0.30
N TYR A 164 -14.42 -4.12 0.48
CA TYR A 164 -15.86 -4.17 0.47
C TYR A 164 -16.39 -4.72 1.78
N THR A 165 -17.35 -4.03 2.38
CA THR A 165 -18.32 -4.59 3.32
C THR A 165 -19.71 -4.09 2.93
N LYS A 166 -20.77 -4.68 3.49
CA LYS A 166 -22.14 -4.19 3.21
C LYS A 166 -22.34 -2.74 3.67
N ALA A 167 -21.73 -2.37 4.79
CA ALA A 167 -21.87 -1.02 5.35
C ALA A 167 -20.94 0.00 4.68
N ALA A 168 -19.69 -0.37 4.40
CA ALA A 168 -18.73 0.51 3.73
C ALA A 168 -19.04 0.74 2.25
N GLY A 169 -19.65 -0.25 1.58
CA GLY A 169 -19.70 -0.30 0.12
C GLY A 169 -18.33 -0.65 -0.47
N ARG A 170 -18.17 -0.43 -1.77
CA ARG A 170 -16.87 -0.63 -2.44
C ARG A 170 -15.92 0.51 -2.09
N THR A 171 -14.68 0.15 -1.79
CA THR A 171 -13.60 1.08 -1.47
C THR A 171 -12.36 0.66 -2.23
N LEU A 172 -11.64 1.63 -2.79
CA LEU A 172 -10.44 1.36 -3.55
C LEU A 172 -9.38 2.42 -3.27
N VAL A 173 -8.18 1.96 -2.97
CA VAL A 173 -6.97 2.78 -2.93
C VAL A 173 -6.03 2.24 -3.99
N SER A 174 -5.59 3.07 -4.92
CA SER A 174 -4.67 2.65 -5.96
C SER A 174 -3.56 3.67 -6.19
N CYS A 175 -2.49 3.20 -6.82
CA CYS A 175 -1.35 4.01 -7.22
C CYS A 175 -0.92 3.64 -8.63
N ALA A 176 -0.61 4.65 -9.43
CA ALA A 176 0.01 4.46 -10.74
C ALA A 176 1.17 5.42 -10.94
N GLU A 177 2.15 4.98 -11.71
CA GLU A 177 3.37 5.73 -12.01
C GLU A 177 3.63 5.77 -13.51
N ARG A 178 3.74 6.98 -14.05
CA ARG A 178 4.10 7.20 -15.46
C ARG A 178 5.12 8.33 -15.56
N ASN A 179 6.20 8.10 -16.29
CA ASN A 179 7.19 9.13 -16.60
C ASN A 179 7.79 9.83 -15.37
N GLY A 180 7.94 9.13 -14.23
CA GLY A 180 8.43 9.70 -12.98
C GLY A 180 7.39 10.46 -12.15
N CYS A 181 6.14 10.50 -12.59
CA CYS A 181 5.02 11.03 -11.82
C CYS A 181 4.27 9.89 -11.15
N ARG A 182 4.06 9.98 -9.84
CA ARG A 182 3.23 9.07 -9.05
C ARG A 182 1.89 9.74 -8.74
N LEU A 183 0.81 9.06 -9.03
CA LEU A 183 -0.55 9.49 -8.66
C LEU A 183 -1.20 8.43 -7.77
N ILE A 184 -1.91 8.90 -6.76
CA ILE A 184 -2.72 8.08 -5.86
C ILE A 184 -4.17 8.47 -6.05
N VAL A 185 -5.04 7.49 -6.18
CA VAL A 185 -6.49 7.66 -6.27
C VAL A 185 -7.14 6.88 -5.14
N VAL A 186 -8.10 7.50 -4.48
CA VAL A 186 -8.89 6.90 -3.40
C VAL A 186 -10.36 7.17 -3.67
N THR A 187 -11.15 6.13 -3.79
CA THR A 187 -12.61 6.20 -3.77
C THR A 187 -13.17 5.39 -2.59
N LEU A 188 -14.15 5.94 -1.92
CA LEU A 188 -14.82 5.32 -0.77
C LEU A 188 -16.32 5.34 -1.03
N ARG A 189 -16.99 4.18 -0.85
CA ARG A 189 -18.41 3.97 -1.14
C ARG A 189 -18.77 4.31 -2.59
N ASP A 190 -17.96 3.81 -3.51
CA ASP A 190 -18.08 4.08 -4.93
C ASP A 190 -18.51 2.81 -5.69
N GLY A 191 -19.61 2.91 -6.44
CA GLY A 191 -20.19 1.77 -7.17
C GLY A 191 -19.42 1.38 -8.42
N ASP A 192 -18.67 2.31 -9.03
CA ASP A 192 -17.90 2.11 -10.27
C ASP A 192 -16.41 2.41 -10.12
N ASP A 193 -15.85 2.05 -8.95
CA ASP A 193 -14.49 2.34 -8.52
C ASP A 193 -13.41 2.04 -9.59
N TRP A 194 -13.57 0.99 -10.41
CA TRP A 194 -12.59 0.65 -11.46
C TRP A 194 -12.56 1.66 -12.60
N ALA A 195 -13.73 2.07 -13.08
CA ALA A 195 -13.85 3.05 -14.16
C ALA A 195 -13.43 4.44 -13.68
N ASP A 196 -13.87 4.83 -12.48
CA ASP A 196 -13.53 6.12 -11.90
C ASP A 196 -12.03 6.27 -11.65
N HIS A 197 -11.36 5.23 -11.11
CA HIS A 197 -9.92 5.25 -10.95
C HIS A 197 -9.19 5.36 -12.30
N ALA A 198 -9.62 4.62 -13.33
CA ALA A 198 -9.03 4.70 -14.66
C ALA A 198 -9.18 6.11 -15.24
N ALA A 199 -10.36 6.71 -15.16
CA ALA A 199 -10.64 8.07 -15.64
C ALA A 199 -9.82 9.13 -14.87
N LEU A 200 -9.73 9.00 -13.55
CA LEU A 200 -8.94 9.90 -12.70
C LEU A 200 -7.44 9.83 -13.01
N TYR A 201 -6.89 8.65 -13.32
CA TYR A 201 -5.51 8.53 -13.78
C TYR A 201 -5.26 9.21 -15.11
N GLU A 202 -6.12 8.99 -16.11
CA GLU A 202 -5.99 9.67 -17.40
C GLU A 202 -6.08 11.20 -17.26
N TYR A 203 -7.00 11.68 -16.44
CA TYR A 203 -7.12 13.10 -16.12
C TYR A 203 -5.87 13.64 -15.42
N GLY A 204 -5.41 12.98 -14.35
CA GLY A 204 -4.28 13.41 -13.53
C GLY A 204 -2.96 13.40 -14.31
N PHE A 205 -2.66 12.34 -15.05
CA PHE A 205 -1.44 12.28 -15.87
C PHE A 205 -1.44 13.31 -16.99
N ARG A 206 -2.59 13.61 -17.60
CA ARG A 206 -2.71 14.68 -18.58
C ARG A 206 -2.38 16.05 -17.98
N LEU A 207 -2.83 16.33 -16.75
CA LEU A 207 -2.54 17.59 -16.06
C LEU A 207 -1.06 17.72 -15.65
N THR A 208 -0.42 16.62 -15.31
CA THR A 208 0.98 16.62 -14.85
C THR A 208 1.98 16.54 -16.00
N ALA A 209 1.60 16.06 -17.18
CA ALA A 209 2.48 15.88 -18.33
C ALA A 209 3.30 17.13 -18.73
N PRO A 210 2.74 18.34 -18.79
CA PRO A 210 3.51 19.55 -19.12
C PRO A 210 4.59 19.86 -18.07
N ARG A 211 4.26 19.72 -16.77
CA ARG A 211 5.21 19.96 -15.67
C ARG A 211 6.36 18.96 -15.70
N MET A 212 6.08 17.71 -15.94
CA MET A 212 7.08 16.64 -16.04
C MET A 212 7.98 16.83 -17.28
N ALA A 213 7.46 17.37 -18.37
CA ALA A 213 8.27 17.70 -19.55
C ALA A 213 9.28 18.81 -19.23
N VAL A 214 8.85 19.88 -18.58
CA VAL A 214 9.73 20.98 -18.15
C VAL A 214 10.79 20.50 -17.17
N GLN A 215 10.40 19.71 -16.15
CA GLN A 215 11.35 19.17 -15.19
C GLN A 215 12.43 18.30 -15.84
N ARG A 216 12.07 17.42 -16.79
CA ARG A 216 13.05 16.63 -17.55
C ARG A 216 14.02 17.47 -18.36
N VAL A 217 13.58 18.59 -18.93
CA VAL A 217 14.47 19.52 -19.65
C VAL A 217 15.45 20.14 -18.67
N LEU A 218 14.97 20.66 -17.52
CA LEU A 218 15.83 21.25 -16.48
C LEU A 218 16.86 20.23 -15.95
N GLU A 219 16.47 19.00 -15.68
CA GLU A 219 17.38 17.93 -15.23
C GLU A 219 18.45 17.58 -16.28
N ARG A 220 18.10 17.61 -17.57
CA ARG A 220 19.08 17.42 -18.65
C ARG A 220 20.06 18.60 -18.72
N MET A 221 19.58 19.83 -18.59
CA MET A 221 20.41 21.02 -18.56
C MET A 221 21.39 21.00 -17.37
N CYS A 222 20.89 20.67 -16.16
CA CYS A 222 21.72 20.54 -14.96
C CYS A 222 22.81 19.46 -15.12
N ARG A 223 22.49 18.31 -15.71
CA ARG A 223 23.46 17.24 -15.98
C ARG A 223 24.51 17.68 -17.02
N ALA A 224 24.09 18.37 -18.07
CA ALA A 224 25.01 18.88 -19.09
C ALA A 224 25.99 19.92 -18.52
N THR A 225 25.50 20.87 -17.69
CA THR A 225 26.33 21.85 -17.02
C THR A 225 27.30 21.21 -16.03
N ALA A 226 26.88 20.22 -15.24
CA ALA A 226 27.74 19.49 -14.33
C ALA A 226 28.85 18.71 -15.09
N ALA A 227 28.52 18.12 -16.24
CA ALA A 227 29.51 17.41 -17.06
C ALA A 227 30.56 18.36 -17.64
N VAL A 228 30.16 19.56 -18.09
CA VAL A 228 31.07 20.60 -18.57
C VAL A 228 31.99 21.10 -17.44
N TRP A 229 31.41 21.34 -16.25
CA TRP A 229 32.18 21.81 -15.07
C TRP A 229 33.21 20.78 -14.64
N ASN A 230 32.84 19.49 -14.54
CA ASN A 230 33.74 18.41 -14.19
C ASN A 230 34.81 18.14 -15.27
N GLY A 231 34.51 18.40 -16.54
CA GLY A 231 35.46 18.33 -17.65
C GLY A 231 36.51 19.46 -17.59
N ALA A 232 36.08 20.68 -17.26
CA ALA A 232 36.98 21.84 -17.10
C ALA A 232 37.98 21.63 -15.94
N ILE A 233 37.51 21.16 -14.78
CA ILE A 233 38.39 20.91 -13.63
C ILE A 233 39.44 19.82 -13.93
N ARG A 234 39.15 18.84 -14.76
CA ARG A 234 40.14 17.79 -15.13
C ARG A 234 41.20 18.30 -16.10
N GLN A 235 40.93 19.32 -16.89
CA GLN A 235 41.92 19.93 -17.81
C GLN A 235 42.88 20.86 -17.09
N GLU A 236 42.48 21.55 -16.02
CA GLU A 236 43.35 22.40 -15.23
C GLU A 236 44.25 21.62 -14.23
N GLY A 237 43.90 20.38 -13.88
CA GLY A 237 44.68 19.52 -12.96
C GLY A 237 45.73 18.63 -13.63
N GLY A 238 45.89 18.70 -14.97
CA GLY A 238 46.82 17.88 -15.76
C GLY A 238 48.15 18.54 -16.20
N GLY A 239 48.44 19.70 -15.66
CA GLY A 239 49.65 20.46 -16.00
C GLY A 239 50.55 20.71 -14.77
N ALA A 240 51.28 19.68 -14.33
CA ALA A 240 52.45 19.81 -13.45
C ALA A 240 53.38 18.61 -13.64
#